data_b288b1808f287c9287734aef1837f932
#
_entry.id   b288b1808f287c9287734aef1837f932
#
_cell.length_a   1.000
_cell.length_b   1.000
_cell.length_c   1.000
_cell.angle_alpha   90.00
_cell.angle_beta   90.00
_cell.angle_gamma   90.00
#
_symmetry.space_group_name_H-M   'P 1'
#
loop_
_entity.id
_entity.type
_entity.pdbx_description
1 polymer ?
#
loop_
_entity_poly.entity_id
_entity_poly.type
_entity_poly.pdbx_seq_one_letter_code
_entity_poly.pdbx_strand_id
1 'polypeptide(L)'
;MGDTVGSILFVKNNYEIDSELLKRLEKDYKTYVAIDTWAGLDIISEQHIDTFIFMSDNHIEKSTQNFLKELYTERSQLTPIIFVSEKPDKALQSKINKSNSWYFTPYPIHHEDFIEIVKNSMVMATLLDDKSIILKKSGHEYHYNIRDISRIQRSKDKHIKVYSRNAETGIKNTEEFFYNYPLHKFSKHHNIEKQIKQAHQSWLVNASKVKEIRVADTELVLTDGTVVPTSRKYINNFRKRKPCEE
;
A
#
# COMPACT_ATOMS: atom_id res chain seq x y z
N MET A 1 -9.91 -16.18 -16.81
CA MET A 1 -10.10 -15.25 -15.69
C MET A 1 -9.17 -14.09 -15.97
N GLY A 2 -9.70 -12.91 -16.27
CA GLY A 2 -8.88 -11.73 -16.47
C GLY A 2 -8.19 -11.34 -15.16
N ASP A 3 -6.94 -10.89 -15.25
CA ASP A 3 -6.23 -10.35 -14.08
C ASP A 3 -6.99 -9.13 -13.57
N THR A 4 -7.44 -9.16 -12.32
CA THR A 4 -8.10 -8.02 -11.68
C THR A 4 -7.10 -6.87 -11.55
N VAL A 5 -7.50 -5.68 -12.03
CA VAL A 5 -6.61 -4.51 -12.17
C VAL A 5 -6.27 -3.84 -10.82
N GLY A 6 -6.94 -4.22 -9.73
CA GLY A 6 -6.70 -3.66 -8.41
C GLY A 6 -7.66 -4.22 -7.35
N SER A 7 -7.57 -3.70 -6.13
CA SER A 7 -8.30 -4.19 -4.97
C SER A 7 -9.03 -3.07 -4.21
N ILE A 8 -10.26 -3.35 -3.81
CA ILE A 8 -11.17 -2.42 -3.14
C ILE A 8 -11.59 -3.03 -1.80
N LEU A 9 -11.58 -2.24 -0.73
CA LEU A 9 -12.19 -2.61 0.54
C LEU A 9 -13.36 -1.71 0.86
N PHE A 10 -14.54 -2.31 0.96
CA PHE A 10 -15.72 -1.68 1.55
C PHE A 10 -15.74 -1.88 3.07
N VAL A 11 -15.91 -0.78 3.80
CA VAL A 11 -16.23 -0.81 5.23
C VAL A 11 -17.66 -0.28 5.35
N LYS A 12 -18.61 -1.23 5.47
CA LYS A 12 -20.03 -0.90 5.28
C LYS A 12 -20.72 -0.37 6.55
N ASN A 13 -20.14 -0.63 7.73
CA ASN A 13 -20.79 -0.34 8.99
C ASN A 13 -22.24 -0.88 9.00
N ASN A 14 -23.23 -0.02 9.22
CA ASN A 14 -24.66 -0.40 9.24
C ASN A 14 -25.36 -0.28 7.87
N TYR A 15 -24.60 -0.02 6.78
CA TYR A 15 -25.18 0.12 5.45
C TYR A 15 -25.20 -1.21 4.70
N GLU A 16 -26.18 -1.33 3.81
CA GLU A 16 -26.20 -2.42 2.84
C GLU A 16 -25.56 -1.97 1.53
N ILE A 17 -24.78 -2.85 0.94
CA ILE A 17 -24.20 -2.62 -0.38
C ILE A 17 -25.03 -3.37 -1.38
N ASP A 18 -25.46 -2.65 -2.44
CA ASP A 18 -26.21 -3.26 -3.52
C ASP A 18 -25.39 -4.38 -4.17
N SER A 19 -26.00 -5.57 -4.24
CA SER A 19 -25.38 -6.78 -4.80
C SER A 19 -25.07 -6.66 -6.30
N GLU A 20 -25.85 -5.84 -7.03
CA GLU A 20 -25.59 -5.58 -8.44
C GLU A 20 -24.36 -4.69 -8.62
N LEU A 21 -24.23 -3.66 -7.78
CA LEU A 21 -23.03 -2.81 -7.75
C LEU A 21 -21.77 -3.62 -7.45
N LEU A 22 -21.81 -4.49 -6.44
CA LEU A 22 -20.68 -5.38 -6.13
C LEU A 22 -20.31 -6.26 -7.33
N LYS A 23 -21.30 -6.96 -7.93
CA LYS A 23 -21.06 -7.80 -9.11
C LYS A 23 -20.46 -7.04 -10.29
N ARG A 24 -20.81 -5.77 -10.45
CA ARG A 24 -20.23 -4.93 -11.52
C ARG A 24 -18.77 -4.60 -11.23
N LEU A 25 -18.44 -4.25 -9.99
CA LEU A 25 -17.06 -3.96 -9.58
C LEU A 25 -16.17 -5.21 -9.59
N GLU A 26 -16.71 -6.37 -9.21
CA GLU A 26 -15.98 -7.65 -9.20
C GLU A 26 -15.54 -8.13 -10.60
N LYS A 27 -16.08 -7.55 -11.66
CA LYS A 27 -15.60 -7.85 -13.03
C LYS A 27 -14.18 -7.32 -13.26
N ASP A 28 -13.86 -6.17 -12.68
CA ASP A 28 -12.62 -5.44 -12.93
C ASP A 28 -11.68 -5.42 -11.72
N TYR A 29 -12.22 -5.56 -10.50
CA TYR A 29 -11.49 -5.39 -9.24
C TYR A 29 -11.70 -6.55 -8.29
N LYS A 30 -10.69 -6.83 -7.46
CA LYS A 30 -10.85 -7.72 -6.31
C LYS A 30 -11.51 -6.95 -5.18
N THR A 31 -12.74 -7.33 -4.80
CA THR A 31 -13.50 -6.65 -3.77
C THR A 31 -13.46 -7.40 -2.44
N TYR A 32 -13.36 -6.63 -1.36
CA TYR A 32 -13.45 -7.11 0.02
C TYR A 32 -14.53 -6.31 0.72
N VAL A 33 -15.26 -6.95 1.62
CA VAL A 33 -16.32 -6.31 2.41
C VAL A 33 -16.08 -6.56 3.88
N ALA A 34 -15.89 -5.49 4.65
CA ALA A 34 -15.83 -5.50 6.10
C ALA A 34 -17.14 -4.98 6.67
N ILE A 35 -17.63 -5.64 7.72
CA ILE A 35 -18.86 -5.21 8.39
C ILE A 35 -18.66 -3.93 9.22
N ASP A 36 -17.46 -3.71 9.70
CA ASP A 36 -17.05 -2.55 10.51
C ASP A 36 -15.55 -2.23 10.31
N THR A 37 -15.07 -1.24 11.01
CA THR A 37 -13.68 -0.79 10.97
C THR A 37 -12.69 -1.83 11.51
N TRP A 38 -13.06 -2.67 12.46
CA TRP A 38 -12.19 -3.72 13.02
C TRP A 38 -11.96 -4.83 12.01
N ALA A 39 -13.05 -5.36 11.42
CA ALA A 39 -12.96 -6.31 10.33
C ALA A 39 -12.16 -5.75 9.14
N GLY A 40 -12.27 -4.44 8.91
CA GLY A 40 -11.48 -3.73 7.91
C GLY A 40 -9.98 -3.76 8.21
N LEU A 41 -9.56 -3.57 9.46
CA LEU A 41 -8.15 -3.64 9.87
C LEU A 41 -7.58 -5.05 9.69
N ASP A 42 -8.35 -6.08 10.01
CA ASP A 42 -7.93 -7.48 9.78
C ASP A 42 -7.65 -7.73 8.30
N ILE A 43 -8.57 -7.32 7.42
CA ILE A 43 -8.37 -7.46 5.96
C ILE A 43 -7.13 -6.72 5.50
N ILE A 44 -6.92 -5.47 5.92
CA ILE A 44 -5.75 -4.66 5.55
C ILE A 44 -4.45 -5.32 6.02
N SER A 45 -4.50 -5.99 7.17
CA SER A 45 -3.34 -6.68 7.71
C SER A 45 -2.84 -7.81 6.81
N GLU A 46 -3.73 -8.41 6.01
CA GLU A 46 -3.45 -9.57 5.17
C GLU A 46 -3.42 -9.26 3.67
N GLN A 47 -4.18 -8.27 3.25
CA GLN A 47 -4.39 -7.96 1.84
C GLN A 47 -3.88 -6.57 1.49
N HIS A 48 -3.38 -6.42 0.26
CA HIS A 48 -3.14 -5.10 -0.31
C HIS A 48 -4.46 -4.51 -0.79
N ILE A 49 -4.75 -3.28 -0.42
CA ILE A 49 -5.95 -2.54 -0.83
C ILE A 49 -5.53 -1.25 -1.51
N ASP A 50 -6.02 -1.03 -2.72
CA ASP A 50 -5.71 0.15 -3.53
C ASP A 50 -6.67 1.31 -3.26
N THR A 51 -7.93 1.02 -2.93
CA THR A 51 -8.96 2.03 -2.62
C THR A 51 -9.84 1.58 -1.47
N PHE A 52 -10.15 2.49 -0.56
CA PHE A 52 -11.07 2.27 0.55
C PHE A 52 -12.39 2.97 0.29
N ILE A 53 -13.49 2.28 0.58
CA ILE A 53 -14.84 2.82 0.52
C ILE A 53 -15.45 2.74 1.91
N PHE A 54 -15.69 3.89 2.51
CA PHE A 54 -16.30 4.01 3.83
C PHE A 54 -17.75 4.42 3.70
N MET A 55 -18.65 3.56 4.15
CA MET A 55 -20.05 3.88 4.31
C MET A 55 -20.26 4.28 5.78
N SER A 56 -20.67 5.50 6.03
CA SER A 56 -20.82 6.03 7.38
C SER A 56 -22.01 6.96 7.45
N ASP A 57 -22.64 7.02 8.61
CA ASP A 57 -23.60 8.06 8.94
C ASP A 57 -22.93 9.44 8.92
N ASN A 58 -23.71 10.49 9.11
CA ASN A 58 -23.32 11.89 8.95
C ASN A 58 -22.08 12.34 9.74
N HIS A 59 -21.59 11.51 10.67
CA HIS A 59 -20.42 11.79 11.51
C HIS A 59 -19.34 10.72 11.32
N ILE A 60 -18.09 11.16 11.18
CA ILE A 60 -16.97 10.22 11.30
C ILE A 60 -16.90 9.81 12.79
N GLU A 61 -17.39 8.62 13.08
CA GLU A 61 -17.26 8.04 14.41
C GLU A 61 -15.80 7.96 14.87
N LYS A 62 -15.58 7.91 16.16
CA LYS A 62 -14.24 7.79 16.75
C LYS A 62 -13.52 6.52 16.27
N SER A 63 -14.26 5.44 16.05
CA SER A 63 -13.79 4.19 15.44
C SER A 63 -13.22 4.41 14.03
N THR A 64 -13.95 5.12 13.17
CA THR A 64 -13.49 5.49 11.81
C THR A 64 -12.27 6.41 11.85
N GLN A 65 -12.24 7.37 12.81
CA GLN A 65 -11.06 8.23 12.97
C GLN A 65 -9.82 7.43 13.39
N ASN A 66 -9.96 6.47 14.30
CA ASN A 66 -8.88 5.59 14.71
C ASN A 66 -8.42 4.71 13.56
N PHE A 67 -9.36 4.11 12.82
CA PHE A 67 -9.07 3.32 11.63
C PHE A 67 -8.26 4.14 10.61
N LEU A 68 -8.72 5.35 10.28
CA LEU A 68 -7.99 6.24 9.38
C LEU A 68 -6.59 6.58 9.90
N LYS A 69 -6.46 6.78 11.21
CA LYS A 69 -5.17 7.06 11.84
C LYS A 69 -4.21 5.88 11.74
N GLU A 70 -4.68 4.66 11.97
CA GLU A 70 -3.88 3.45 11.80
C GLU A 70 -3.51 3.23 10.33
N LEU A 71 -4.47 3.40 9.44
CA LEU A 71 -4.26 3.32 7.99
C LEU A 71 -3.16 4.29 7.54
N TYR A 72 -3.13 5.51 8.07
CA TYR A 72 -2.10 6.50 7.76
C TYR A 72 -0.76 6.25 8.44
N THR A 73 -0.73 5.52 9.55
CA THR A 73 0.53 5.14 10.21
C THR A 73 1.17 3.91 9.58
N GLU A 74 0.38 2.97 9.11
CA GLU A 74 0.88 1.72 8.51
C GLU A 74 1.09 1.80 7.00
N ARG A 75 0.27 2.57 6.32
CA ARG A 75 0.37 2.79 4.86
C ARG A 75 0.64 4.26 4.58
N SER A 76 1.29 4.54 3.46
CA SER A 76 1.53 5.93 3.07
C SER A 76 0.20 6.70 3.04
N GLN A 77 0.20 7.96 3.46
CA GLN A 77 -0.95 8.88 3.56
C GLN A 77 -1.75 9.11 2.25
N LEU A 78 -1.59 8.26 1.26
CA LEU A 78 -1.93 8.52 -0.11
C LEU A 78 -2.95 7.53 -0.70
N THR A 79 -3.40 6.51 0.07
CA THR A 79 -4.42 5.60 -0.45
C THR A 79 -5.75 6.34 -0.63
N PRO A 80 -6.35 6.31 -1.82
CA PRO A 80 -7.62 6.94 -2.06
C PRO A 80 -8.74 6.42 -1.16
N ILE A 81 -9.59 7.33 -0.69
CA ILE A 81 -10.72 7.00 0.17
C ILE A 81 -11.98 7.62 -0.43
N ILE A 82 -13.01 6.80 -0.60
CA ILE A 82 -14.33 7.22 -1.02
C ILE A 82 -15.26 7.15 0.19
N PHE A 83 -15.78 8.28 0.58
CA PHE A 83 -16.80 8.36 1.63
C PHE A 83 -18.19 8.31 1.03
N VAL A 84 -19.02 7.43 1.56
CA VAL A 84 -20.42 7.28 1.19
C VAL A 84 -21.27 7.66 2.37
N SER A 85 -22.08 8.71 2.25
CA SER A 85 -22.96 9.19 3.33
C SER A 85 -24.13 9.97 2.77
N GLU A 86 -25.25 10.04 3.48
CA GLU A 86 -26.39 10.89 3.09
C GLU A 86 -26.00 12.37 3.04
N LYS A 87 -25.28 12.84 4.05
CA LYS A 87 -24.76 14.23 4.13
C LYS A 87 -23.42 14.23 4.87
N PRO A 88 -22.32 14.66 4.25
CA PRO A 88 -21.08 14.83 4.99
C PRO A 88 -21.19 15.98 5.97
N ASP A 89 -20.68 15.79 7.18
CA ASP A 89 -20.53 16.91 8.09
C ASP A 89 -19.49 17.93 7.59
N LYS A 90 -19.52 19.15 8.14
CA LYS A 90 -18.60 20.22 7.72
C LYS A 90 -17.12 19.85 7.93
N ALA A 91 -16.82 19.04 8.95
CA ALA A 91 -15.45 18.63 9.25
C ALA A 91 -14.94 17.63 8.22
N LEU A 92 -15.76 16.63 7.86
CA LEU A 92 -15.45 15.67 6.81
C LEU A 92 -15.31 16.36 5.46
N GLN A 93 -16.24 17.24 5.10
CA GLN A 93 -16.19 17.98 3.86
C GLN A 93 -14.94 18.86 3.75
N SER A 94 -14.53 19.52 4.86
CA SER A 94 -13.28 20.29 4.89
C SER A 94 -12.05 19.41 4.68
N LYS A 95 -12.03 18.18 5.20
CA LYS A 95 -10.94 17.23 5.00
C LYS A 95 -10.89 16.71 3.56
N ILE A 96 -12.05 16.35 3.00
CA ILE A 96 -12.17 15.91 1.61
C ILE A 96 -11.64 16.99 0.68
N ASN A 97 -12.08 18.24 0.83
CA ASN A 97 -11.67 19.36 0.00
C ASN A 97 -10.18 19.71 0.10
N LYS A 98 -9.50 19.29 1.18
CA LYS A 98 -8.06 19.50 1.38
C LYS A 98 -7.22 18.32 0.92
N SER A 99 -7.83 17.21 0.57
CA SER A 99 -7.15 15.99 0.15
C SER A 99 -7.33 15.78 -1.35
N ASN A 100 -6.24 15.51 -2.05
CA ASN A 100 -6.29 15.17 -3.48
C ASN A 100 -6.67 13.70 -3.72
N SER A 101 -6.80 12.90 -2.67
CA SER A 101 -7.07 11.45 -2.74
C SER A 101 -8.36 11.03 -2.05
N TRP A 102 -9.15 11.98 -1.57
CA TRP A 102 -10.42 11.70 -0.92
C TRP A 102 -11.57 12.13 -1.80
N TYR A 103 -12.57 11.25 -1.91
CA TYR A 103 -13.76 11.44 -2.72
C TYR A 103 -14.99 11.33 -1.83
N PHE A 104 -16.09 11.90 -2.30
CA PHE A 104 -17.37 11.77 -1.63
C PHE A 104 -18.44 11.38 -2.65
N THR A 105 -19.34 10.49 -2.25
CA THR A 105 -20.55 10.18 -3.00
C THR A 105 -21.75 10.12 -2.04
N PRO A 106 -22.91 10.67 -2.43
CA PRO A 106 -24.11 10.61 -1.59
C PRO A 106 -24.67 9.18 -1.53
N TYR A 107 -25.34 8.87 -0.42
CA TYR A 107 -26.18 7.69 -0.31
C TYR A 107 -27.65 8.11 -0.52
N PRO A 108 -28.48 7.37 -1.26
CA PRO A 108 -28.18 6.11 -1.94
C PRO A 108 -27.23 6.28 -3.12
N ILE A 109 -26.43 5.23 -3.39
CA ILE A 109 -25.40 5.27 -4.42
C ILE A 109 -26.03 5.21 -5.82
N HIS A 110 -25.68 6.17 -6.68
CA HIS A 110 -25.93 6.07 -8.10
C HIS A 110 -24.80 5.28 -8.78
N HIS A 111 -25.12 4.11 -9.35
CA HIS A 111 -24.12 3.13 -9.77
C HIS A 111 -23.10 3.65 -10.79
N GLU A 112 -23.56 4.38 -11.82
CA GLU A 112 -22.68 4.85 -12.90
C GLU A 112 -21.66 5.87 -12.37
N ASP A 113 -22.14 6.88 -11.62
CA ASP A 113 -21.30 7.92 -11.04
C ASP A 113 -20.29 7.30 -10.05
N PHE A 114 -20.75 6.32 -9.27
CA PHE A 114 -19.89 5.63 -8.32
C PHE A 114 -18.78 4.83 -8.97
N ILE A 115 -19.10 4.09 -10.04
CA ILE A 115 -18.11 3.34 -10.81
C ILE A 115 -17.06 4.27 -11.40
N GLU A 116 -17.47 5.46 -11.88
CA GLU A 116 -16.54 6.46 -12.37
C GLU A 116 -15.62 6.99 -11.25
N ILE A 117 -16.17 7.29 -10.06
CA ILE A 117 -15.36 7.70 -8.89
C ILE A 117 -14.37 6.59 -8.51
N VAL A 118 -14.80 5.33 -8.51
CA VAL A 118 -13.92 4.18 -8.23
C VAL A 118 -12.79 4.10 -9.28
N LYS A 119 -13.10 4.21 -10.56
CA LYS A 119 -12.08 4.23 -11.63
C LYS A 119 -11.07 5.35 -11.42
N ASN A 120 -11.54 6.56 -11.14
CA ASN A 120 -10.67 7.71 -10.88
C ASN A 120 -9.81 7.50 -9.62
N SER A 121 -10.37 6.91 -8.56
CA SER A 121 -9.62 6.58 -7.35
C SER A 121 -8.54 5.53 -7.60
N MET A 122 -8.80 4.54 -8.46
CA MET A 122 -7.82 3.52 -8.85
C MET A 122 -6.67 4.11 -9.68
N VAL A 123 -6.98 5.03 -10.61
CA VAL A 123 -5.92 5.78 -11.32
C VAL A 123 -5.08 6.58 -10.33
N MET A 124 -5.71 7.27 -9.36
CA MET A 124 -4.99 7.98 -8.31
C MET A 124 -4.16 7.02 -7.44
N ALA A 125 -4.69 5.85 -7.06
CA ALA A 125 -3.94 4.83 -6.32
C ALA A 125 -2.67 4.45 -7.08
N THR A 126 -2.77 4.21 -8.37
CA THR A 126 -1.63 3.91 -9.24
C THR A 126 -0.61 5.05 -9.26
N LEU A 127 -1.06 6.30 -9.46
CA LEU A 127 -0.19 7.48 -9.48
C LEU A 127 0.46 7.75 -8.12
N LEU A 128 -0.26 7.51 -7.02
CA LEU A 128 0.23 7.74 -5.66
C LEU A 128 1.16 6.64 -5.16
N ASP A 129 0.97 5.41 -5.65
CA ASP A 129 1.87 4.28 -5.38
C ASP A 129 3.10 4.31 -6.31
N ASP A 130 3.08 5.10 -7.35
CA ASP A 130 4.21 5.35 -8.25
C ASP A 130 5.31 6.21 -7.62
N LYS A 131 5.61 5.96 -6.33
CA LYS A 131 6.89 6.41 -5.80
C LYS A 131 7.98 5.71 -6.57
N SER A 132 8.54 6.45 -7.50
CA SER A 132 9.72 6.00 -8.23
C SER A 132 10.99 6.49 -7.55
N ILE A 133 12.03 5.69 -7.61
CA ILE A 133 13.39 6.14 -7.36
C ILE A 133 14.09 6.31 -8.70
N ILE A 134 14.84 7.39 -8.82
CA ILE A 134 15.65 7.67 -10.00
C ILE A 134 17.12 7.41 -9.64
N LEU A 135 17.74 6.51 -10.35
CA LEU A 135 19.16 6.18 -10.19
C LEU A 135 19.91 6.53 -11.47
N LYS A 136 21.14 7.04 -11.32
CA LYS A 136 21.96 7.45 -12.45
C LYS A 136 23.13 6.48 -12.63
N LYS A 137 23.38 6.08 -13.89
CA LYS A 137 24.50 5.24 -14.27
C LYS A 137 24.96 5.63 -15.67
N SER A 138 26.24 5.98 -15.81
CA SER A 138 26.84 6.29 -17.11
C SER A 138 26.09 7.38 -17.91
N GLY A 139 25.55 8.40 -17.20
CA GLY A 139 24.79 9.50 -17.82
C GLY A 139 23.31 9.18 -18.11
N HIS A 140 22.88 7.96 -17.91
CA HIS A 140 21.48 7.55 -18.07
C HIS A 140 20.72 7.56 -16.75
N GLU A 141 19.44 7.89 -16.78
CA GLU A 141 18.52 7.83 -15.67
C GLU A 141 17.68 6.55 -15.74
N TYR A 142 17.64 5.81 -14.64
CA TYR A 142 16.86 4.59 -14.47
C TYR A 142 15.76 4.87 -13.49
N HIS A 143 14.52 4.69 -13.92
CA HIS A 143 13.33 4.90 -13.11
C HIS A 143 12.81 3.56 -12.61
N TYR A 144 12.72 3.41 -11.30
CA TYR A 144 12.16 2.21 -10.65
C TYR A 144 10.93 2.58 -9.88
N ASN A 145 9.82 1.93 -10.20
CA ASN A 145 8.67 1.95 -9.32
C ASN A 145 9.01 1.18 -8.04
N ILE A 146 8.72 1.74 -6.87
CA ILE A 146 9.02 1.08 -5.58
C ILE A 146 8.29 -0.26 -5.45
N ARG A 147 7.10 -0.39 -6.02
CA ARG A 147 6.34 -1.65 -6.06
C ARG A 147 7.10 -2.77 -6.75
N ASP A 148 7.85 -2.44 -7.78
CA ASP A 148 8.61 -3.41 -8.57
C ASP A 148 9.89 -3.84 -7.87
N ILE A 149 10.40 -3.04 -6.95
CA ILE A 149 11.60 -3.36 -6.19
C ILE A 149 11.27 -4.41 -5.13
N SER A 150 11.92 -5.57 -5.19
CA SER A 150 11.82 -6.58 -4.15
C SER A 150 12.83 -6.34 -3.02
N ARG A 151 14.06 -5.99 -3.39
CA ARG A 151 15.17 -5.75 -2.46
C ARG A 151 16.26 -4.91 -3.06
N ILE A 152 17.10 -4.33 -2.21
CA ILE A 152 18.32 -3.61 -2.59
C ILE A 152 19.46 -4.16 -1.76
N GLN A 153 20.54 -4.56 -2.40
CA GLN A 153 21.74 -5.12 -1.78
C GLN A 153 22.90 -4.15 -1.92
N ARG A 154 23.66 -3.94 -0.86
CA ARG A 154 24.94 -3.24 -0.92
C ARG A 154 26.04 -4.26 -1.16
N SER A 155 26.88 -4.04 -2.20
CA SER A 155 28.10 -4.78 -2.44
C SER A 155 29.27 -4.17 -1.64
N LYS A 156 30.39 -4.90 -1.57
CA LYS A 156 31.60 -4.44 -0.86
C LYS A 156 32.23 -3.21 -1.55
N ASP A 157 32.03 -3.03 -2.84
CA ASP A 157 32.69 -2.03 -3.67
C ASP A 157 31.90 -0.71 -3.81
N LYS A 158 31.15 -0.34 -2.78
CA LYS A 158 30.35 0.91 -2.77
C LYS A 158 29.28 0.95 -3.89
N HIS A 159 28.82 -0.21 -4.34
CA HIS A 159 27.72 -0.32 -5.27
C HIS A 159 26.47 -0.83 -4.56
N ILE A 160 25.31 -0.52 -5.12
CA ILE A 160 24.04 -1.14 -4.76
C ILE A 160 23.52 -1.91 -5.95
N LYS A 161 22.94 -3.09 -5.68
CA LYS A 161 22.17 -3.88 -6.64
C LYS A 161 20.70 -3.73 -6.34
N VAL A 162 19.95 -3.24 -7.32
CA VAL A 162 18.51 -3.11 -7.25
C VAL A 162 17.89 -4.31 -7.94
N TYR A 163 17.09 -5.07 -7.21
CA TYR A 163 16.36 -6.23 -7.72
C TYR A 163 14.90 -5.84 -7.90
N SER A 164 14.46 -5.78 -9.13
CA SER A 164 13.09 -5.41 -9.49
C SER A 164 12.46 -6.47 -10.38
N ARG A 165 11.13 -6.49 -10.39
CA ARG A 165 10.33 -7.29 -11.31
C ARG A 165 9.25 -6.38 -11.89
N ASN A 166 9.28 -6.19 -13.19
CA ASN A 166 8.21 -5.47 -13.85
C ASN A 166 6.88 -6.18 -13.63
N ALA A 167 5.90 -5.46 -13.10
CA ALA A 167 4.59 -6.02 -12.72
C ALA A 167 3.81 -6.52 -13.94
N GLU A 168 3.94 -5.85 -15.10
CA GLU A 168 3.19 -6.16 -16.31
C GLU A 168 3.80 -7.34 -17.09
N THR A 169 5.12 -7.32 -17.24
CA THR A 169 5.83 -8.34 -18.07
C THR A 169 6.34 -9.51 -17.26
N GLY A 170 6.39 -9.40 -15.94
CA GLY A 170 6.98 -10.38 -15.04
C GLY A 170 8.50 -10.51 -15.14
N ILE A 171 9.16 -9.69 -15.96
CA ILE A 171 10.60 -9.75 -16.19
C ILE A 171 11.34 -9.31 -14.93
N LYS A 172 12.26 -10.16 -14.46
CA LYS A 172 13.15 -9.84 -13.35
C LYS A 172 14.37 -9.08 -13.88
N ASN A 173 14.62 -7.91 -13.30
CA ASN A 173 15.76 -7.09 -13.61
C ASN A 173 16.68 -6.97 -12.40
N THR A 174 17.97 -6.92 -12.64
CA THR A 174 18.99 -6.65 -11.62
C THR A 174 19.98 -5.65 -12.19
N GLU A 175 20.01 -4.48 -11.60
CA GLU A 175 20.93 -3.41 -12.03
C GLU A 175 21.83 -2.98 -10.88
N GLU A 176 23.06 -2.62 -11.22
CA GLU A 176 24.08 -2.19 -10.27
C GLU A 176 24.42 -0.72 -10.47
N PHE A 177 24.42 0.05 -9.36
CA PHE A 177 24.67 1.49 -9.33
C PHE A 177 25.77 1.82 -8.31
N PHE A 178 26.57 2.83 -8.62
CA PHE A 178 27.53 3.36 -7.65
C PHE A 178 26.78 4.13 -6.55
N TYR A 179 27.04 3.79 -5.28
CA TYR A 179 26.44 4.46 -4.13
C TYR A 179 27.39 4.43 -2.91
N ASN A 180 27.98 5.57 -2.61
CA ASN A 180 29.07 5.68 -1.63
C ASN A 180 28.60 5.79 -0.16
N TYR A 181 27.28 5.76 0.11
CA TYR A 181 26.78 5.93 1.47
C TYR A 181 26.16 4.64 2.02
N PRO A 182 25.99 4.51 3.38
CA PRO A 182 25.26 3.40 3.98
C PRO A 182 23.82 3.31 3.48
N LEU A 183 23.26 2.10 3.42
CA LEU A 183 21.90 1.86 2.88
C LEU A 183 20.79 2.63 3.62
N HIS A 184 20.93 2.89 4.94
CA HIS A 184 19.95 3.70 5.66
C HIS A 184 19.89 5.16 5.16
N LYS A 185 20.99 5.68 4.62
CA LYS A 185 20.99 7.00 3.96
C LYS A 185 20.34 6.94 2.58
N PHE A 186 20.44 5.80 1.89
CA PHE A 186 19.75 5.58 0.62
C PHE A 186 18.24 5.65 0.79
N SER A 187 17.69 4.89 1.74
CA SER A 187 16.25 4.87 1.97
C SER A 187 15.71 6.26 2.39
N LYS A 188 16.44 6.98 3.22
CA LYS A 188 16.13 8.37 3.60
C LYS A 188 16.16 9.32 2.41
N HIS A 189 17.25 9.29 1.64
CA HIS A 189 17.45 10.18 0.49
C HIS A 189 16.32 10.06 -0.53
N HIS A 190 15.86 8.82 -0.77
CA HIS A 190 14.77 8.53 -1.70
C HIS A 190 13.38 8.53 -1.05
N ASN A 191 13.28 8.80 0.27
CA ASN A 191 12.02 8.83 1.02
C ASN A 191 11.18 7.54 0.88
N ILE A 192 11.87 6.37 0.91
CA ILE A 192 11.26 5.04 0.70
C ILE A 192 11.22 4.17 1.96
N GLU A 193 11.56 4.72 3.13
CA GLU A 193 11.72 3.98 4.39
C GLU A 193 10.44 3.28 4.85
N LYS A 194 9.29 3.79 4.43
CA LYS A 194 8.00 3.20 4.78
C LYS A 194 7.77 1.87 4.06
N GLN A 195 8.13 1.79 2.79
CA GLN A 195 7.92 0.62 1.93
C GLN A 195 9.14 -0.31 1.93
N ILE A 196 10.34 0.26 1.80
CA ILE A 196 11.59 -0.48 1.73
C ILE A 196 12.35 -0.31 3.04
N LYS A 197 12.31 -1.36 3.86
CA LYS A 197 12.83 -1.36 5.23
C LYS A 197 14.20 -2.04 5.31
N GLN A 198 15.01 -1.60 6.26
CA GLN A 198 16.31 -2.23 6.49
C GLN A 198 16.13 -3.59 7.14
N ALA A 199 16.66 -4.63 6.50
CA ALA A 199 16.69 -6.02 6.97
C ALA A 199 18.08 -6.38 7.55
N HIS A 200 19.14 -5.84 6.96
CA HIS A 200 20.53 -6.06 7.36
C HIS A 200 21.35 -4.81 7.01
N GLN A 201 22.57 -4.68 7.52
CA GLN A 201 23.46 -3.57 7.14
C GLN A 201 23.70 -3.48 5.62
N SER A 202 23.59 -4.62 4.92
CA SER A 202 23.78 -4.73 3.46
C SER A 202 22.49 -4.97 2.68
N TRP A 203 21.32 -4.96 3.33
CA TRP A 203 20.04 -5.26 2.69
C TRP A 203 18.93 -4.32 3.11
N LEU A 204 18.25 -3.78 2.10
CA LEU A 204 16.91 -3.21 2.22
C LEU A 204 15.93 -4.13 1.52
N VAL A 205 14.75 -4.31 2.08
CA VAL A 205 13.71 -5.22 1.58
C VAL A 205 12.38 -4.49 1.53
N ASN A 206 11.66 -4.68 0.45
CA ASN A 206 10.28 -4.19 0.35
C ASN A 206 9.39 -5.03 1.29
N ALA A 207 8.80 -4.36 2.27
CA ALA A 207 7.99 -5.03 3.29
C ALA A 207 6.78 -5.76 2.70
N SER A 208 6.19 -5.24 1.61
CA SER A 208 5.06 -5.88 0.91
C SER A 208 5.44 -7.18 0.18
N LYS A 209 6.74 -7.42 -0.05
CA LYS A 209 7.24 -8.63 -0.71
C LYS A 209 7.70 -9.70 0.28
N VAL A 210 7.58 -9.46 1.59
CA VAL A 210 7.93 -10.46 2.61
C VAL A 210 6.77 -11.42 2.77
N LYS A 211 7.01 -12.70 2.47
CA LYS A 211 6.06 -13.81 2.62
C LYS A 211 6.11 -14.44 4.01
N GLU A 212 7.33 -14.62 4.52
CA GLU A 212 7.58 -15.34 5.77
C GLU A 212 8.75 -14.72 6.53
N ILE A 213 8.67 -14.72 7.86
CA ILE A 213 9.75 -14.27 8.75
C ILE A 213 10.23 -15.47 9.56
N ARG A 214 11.46 -15.96 9.32
CA ARG A 214 12.09 -17.03 10.06
C ARG A 214 12.96 -16.46 11.17
N VAL A 215 12.35 -16.34 12.34
CA VAL A 215 13.00 -15.67 13.49
C VAL A 215 14.22 -16.45 13.99
N ALA A 216 14.12 -17.77 14.04
CA ALA A 216 15.20 -18.65 14.50
C ALA A 216 16.44 -18.53 13.60
N ASP A 217 16.22 -18.49 12.28
CA ASP A 217 17.28 -18.47 11.28
C ASP A 217 17.75 -17.05 10.95
N THR A 218 17.04 -16.02 11.48
CA THR A 218 17.28 -14.61 11.14
C THR A 218 17.18 -14.35 9.63
N GLU A 219 16.10 -14.83 9.02
CA GLU A 219 15.86 -14.76 7.58
C GLU A 219 14.49 -14.19 7.25
N LEU A 220 14.39 -13.55 6.08
CA LEU A 220 13.14 -13.15 5.42
C LEU A 220 12.99 -13.94 4.14
N VAL A 221 11.85 -14.62 3.97
CA VAL A 221 11.51 -15.28 2.70
C VAL A 221 10.60 -14.33 1.91
N LEU A 222 11.00 -13.98 0.70
CA LEU A 222 10.23 -13.10 -0.18
C LEU A 222 9.20 -13.88 -0.99
N THR A 223 8.24 -13.18 -1.58
CA THR A 223 7.18 -13.77 -2.41
C THR A 223 7.72 -14.49 -3.65
N ASP A 224 8.92 -14.13 -4.12
CA ASP A 224 9.61 -14.81 -5.23
C ASP A 224 10.46 -16.01 -4.81
N GLY A 225 10.35 -16.43 -3.53
CA GLY A 225 11.13 -17.52 -2.94
C GLY A 225 12.54 -17.16 -2.50
N THR A 226 12.99 -15.94 -2.75
CA THR A 226 14.33 -15.50 -2.33
C THR A 226 14.42 -15.42 -0.81
N VAL A 227 15.51 -15.94 -0.25
CA VAL A 227 15.84 -15.79 1.17
C VAL A 227 16.82 -14.63 1.34
N VAL A 228 16.50 -13.71 2.23
CA VAL A 228 17.32 -12.53 2.55
C VAL A 228 17.72 -12.60 4.02
N PRO A 229 19.03 -12.50 4.34
CA PRO A 229 19.45 -12.45 5.74
C PRO A 229 18.93 -11.17 6.41
N THR A 230 18.52 -11.33 7.66
CA THR A 230 18.17 -10.22 8.54
C THR A 230 18.98 -10.29 9.82
N SER A 231 18.77 -9.38 10.75
CA SER A 231 19.34 -9.47 12.08
C SER A 231 18.26 -9.26 13.13
N ARG A 232 18.52 -9.69 14.37
CA ARG A 232 17.60 -9.49 15.51
C ARG A 232 17.20 -8.02 15.67
N LYS A 233 18.11 -7.09 15.35
CA LYS A 233 17.86 -5.65 15.40
C LYS A 233 16.80 -5.20 14.40
N TYR A 234 16.80 -5.78 13.19
CA TYR A 234 15.97 -5.31 12.09
C TYR A 234 14.73 -6.16 11.85
N ILE A 235 14.65 -7.36 12.41
CA ILE A 235 13.53 -8.28 12.20
C ILE A 235 12.19 -7.68 12.62
N ASN A 236 12.20 -6.82 13.64
CA ASN A 236 11.01 -6.14 14.14
C ASN A 236 10.45 -5.10 13.14
N ASN A 237 11.23 -4.66 12.16
CA ASN A 237 10.76 -3.79 11.09
C ASN A 237 9.71 -4.46 10.20
N PHE A 238 9.68 -5.81 10.20
CA PHE A 238 8.82 -6.65 9.35
C PHE A 238 7.73 -7.37 10.14
N ARG A 239 7.81 -7.39 11.47
CA ARG A 239 6.74 -7.94 12.30
C ARG A 239 5.55 -7.00 12.25
N LYS A 240 4.37 -7.56 11.99
CA LYS A 240 3.12 -6.84 12.18
C LYS A 240 3.03 -6.45 13.66
N ARG A 241 2.78 -5.20 13.99
CA ARG A 241 2.45 -4.81 15.37
C ARG A 241 1.14 -5.52 15.71
N LYS A 242 1.14 -6.34 16.76
CA LYS A 242 -0.11 -6.81 17.34
C LYS A 242 -0.90 -5.58 17.76
N PRO A 243 -2.23 -5.50 17.49
CA PRO A 243 -3.07 -4.50 18.13
C PRO A 243 -2.83 -4.59 19.65
N CYS A 244 -2.70 -3.44 20.31
CA CYS A 244 -2.68 -3.41 21.76
C CYS A 244 -4.02 -3.95 22.25
N GLU A 245 -3.98 -5.10 22.92
CA GLU A 245 -5.11 -5.58 23.75
C GLU A 245 -5.23 -4.58 24.91
N GLU A 246 -6.25 -3.75 24.86
CA GLU A 246 -6.80 -2.99 25.99
C GLU A 246 -8.22 -3.45 26.29
#